data_bb7c09dd10ab599c77823f4df699dcad
#
_entry.id   bb7c09dd10ab599c77823f4df699dcad
#
_cell.length_a   1.000
_cell.length_b   1.000
_cell.length_c   1.000
_cell.angle_alpha   90.00
_cell.angle_beta   90.00
_cell.angle_gamma   90.00
#
_symmetry.space_group_name_H-M   'P 1'
#
loop_
_entity.id
_entity.type
_entity.pdbx_description
1 polymer ?
#
loop_
_entity_poly.entity_id
_entity_poly.type
_entity_poly.pdbx_seq_one_letter_code
_entity_poly.pdbx_strand_id
1 'polypeptide(L)'
;MRKVRDYDAELRALGDKARRLKAKRVEQLGALVTATGADALDAETLAGVLLDAVASRDSGAKEAWRAKGAAFFQSRGRKGRGVAAIDGSGVATEPGGDATRGSDPATNG
;
A
#
# COMPACT_ATOMS: atom_id res chain seq x y z
N MET A 1 22.93 -43.41 -2.56
CA MET A 1 21.64 -43.23 -3.08
C MET A 1 21.28 -41.77 -3.29
N ARG A 2 20.63 -41.50 -4.35
CA ARG A 2 20.31 -40.17 -4.66
C ARG A 2 19.15 -39.68 -3.78
N LYS A 3 19.26 -38.48 -3.29
CA LYS A 3 18.25 -37.96 -2.45
C LYS A 3 16.99 -37.62 -3.24
N VAL A 4 15.86 -38.03 -2.75
CA VAL A 4 14.61 -37.74 -3.39
C VAL A 4 14.13 -36.38 -2.92
N ARG A 5 13.74 -35.58 -3.88
CA ARG A 5 13.26 -34.26 -3.56
C ARG A 5 11.92 -34.35 -2.84
N ASP A 6 11.79 -33.58 -1.78
CA ASP A 6 10.57 -33.60 -0.99
C ASP A 6 9.64 -32.52 -1.50
N TYR A 7 8.82 -32.89 -2.49
CA TYR A 7 7.88 -31.94 -3.06
C TYR A 7 6.79 -31.53 -2.08
N ASP A 8 6.42 -32.43 -1.18
CA ASP A 8 5.42 -32.10 -0.18
C ASP A 8 5.89 -30.99 0.73
N ALA A 9 7.16 -31.05 1.15
CA ALA A 9 7.72 -30.02 1.98
C ALA A 9 7.78 -28.69 1.23
N GLU A 10 8.13 -28.75 -0.06
CA GLU A 10 8.19 -27.53 -0.86
C GLU A 10 6.81 -26.92 -1.02
N LEU A 11 5.80 -27.75 -1.23
CA LEU A 11 4.43 -27.25 -1.36
C LEU A 11 3.95 -26.63 -0.07
N ARG A 12 4.30 -27.22 1.06
CA ARG A 12 3.94 -26.64 2.35
C ARG A 12 4.61 -25.29 2.55
N ALA A 13 5.88 -25.20 2.18
CA ALA A 13 6.61 -23.93 2.32
C ALA A 13 5.99 -22.85 1.45
N LEU A 14 5.60 -23.20 0.22
CA LEU A 14 4.93 -22.24 -0.66
C LEU A 14 3.59 -21.82 -0.10
N GLY A 15 2.84 -22.77 0.45
CA GLY A 15 1.56 -22.45 1.07
C GLY A 15 1.72 -21.52 2.26
N ASP A 16 2.74 -21.77 3.09
CA ASP A 16 3.02 -20.88 4.21
C ASP A 16 3.39 -19.48 3.75
N LYS A 17 4.20 -19.40 2.71
CA LYS A 17 4.57 -18.12 2.16
C LYS A 17 3.36 -17.38 1.60
N ALA A 18 2.48 -18.10 0.91
CA ALA A 18 1.27 -17.48 0.38
C ALA A 18 0.39 -16.94 1.49
N ARG A 19 0.27 -17.69 2.58
CA ARG A 19 -0.53 -17.22 3.71
C ARG A 19 0.07 -15.96 4.33
N ARG A 20 1.39 -15.92 4.46
CA ARG A 20 2.05 -14.74 5.01
C ARG A 20 1.85 -13.52 4.11
N LEU A 21 1.94 -13.72 2.80
CA LEU A 21 1.73 -12.61 1.87
C LEU A 21 0.30 -12.10 1.91
N LYS A 22 -0.66 -13.01 2.03
CA LYS A 22 -2.05 -12.60 2.17
C LYS A 22 -2.28 -11.81 3.45
N ALA A 23 -1.66 -12.24 4.54
CA ALA A 23 -1.79 -11.53 5.81
C ALA A 23 -1.20 -10.12 5.68
N LYS A 24 -0.05 -10.00 5.02
CA LYS A 24 0.54 -8.70 4.79
C LYS A 24 -0.34 -7.81 3.96
N ARG A 25 -0.98 -8.38 2.94
CA ARG A 25 -1.88 -7.60 2.11
C ARG A 25 -3.06 -7.07 2.93
N VAL A 26 -3.60 -7.91 3.80
CA VAL A 26 -4.70 -7.48 4.67
C VAL A 26 -4.25 -6.35 5.58
N GLU A 27 -3.02 -6.45 6.12
CA GLU A 27 -2.47 -5.38 6.92
C GLU A 27 -2.36 -4.08 6.14
N GLN A 28 -1.90 -4.17 4.90
CA GLN A 28 -1.77 -2.99 4.06
C GLN A 28 -3.11 -2.37 3.76
N LEU A 29 -4.11 -3.19 3.52
CA LEU A 29 -5.46 -2.68 3.27
C LEU A 29 -6.04 -2.03 4.51
N GLY A 30 -5.79 -2.62 5.68
CA GLY A 30 -6.21 -2.00 6.92
C GLY A 30 -5.54 -0.66 7.16
N ALA A 31 -4.24 -0.59 6.89
CA ALA A 31 -3.51 0.67 7.02
C ALA A 31 -4.06 1.72 6.05
N LEU A 32 -4.47 1.28 4.86
CA LEU A 32 -5.05 2.18 3.88
C LEU A 32 -6.37 2.76 4.37
N VAL A 33 -7.18 1.94 4.99
CA VAL A 33 -8.45 2.41 5.55
C VAL A 33 -8.20 3.52 6.55
N THR A 34 -7.23 3.32 7.43
CA THR A 34 -6.88 4.33 8.42
C THR A 34 -6.29 5.57 7.77
N ALA A 35 -5.41 5.38 6.81
CA ALA A 35 -4.71 6.50 6.16
C ALA A 35 -5.67 7.41 5.40
N THR A 36 -6.73 6.85 4.84
CA THR A 36 -7.71 7.65 4.11
C THR A 36 -8.76 8.28 5.01
N GLY A 37 -8.76 7.91 6.29
CA GLY A 37 -9.79 8.38 7.19
C GLY A 37 -11.07 7.56 7.16
N ALA A 38 -11.07 6.49 6.36
CA ALA A 38 -12.27 5.68 6.23
C ALA A 38 -12.61 4.92 7.51
N ASP A 39 -11.64 4.83 8.42
CA ASP A 39 -11.88 4.20 9.72
C ASP A 39 -12.87 5.01 10.57
N ALA A 40 -13.13 6.25 10.20
CA ALA A 40 -14.15 7.05 10.88
C ALA A 40 -15.58 6.61 10.49
N LEU A 41 -15.72 5.90 9.39
CA LEU A 41 -17.02 5.38 9.00
C LEU A 41 -17.36 4.18 9.87
N ASP A 42 -18.64 4.02 10.18
CA ASP A 42 -19.02 2.81 10.88
C ASP A 42 -18.88 1.61 9.95
N ALA A 43 -18.84 0.42 10.55
CA ALA A 43 -18.54 -0.78 9.79
C ALA A 43 -19.57 -1.04 8.70
N GLU A 44 -20.83 -0.76 8.99
CA GLU A 44 -21.89 -1.02 8.01
C GLU A 44 -21.75 -0.10 6.81
N THR A 45 -21.47 1.18 7.06
CA THR A 45 -21.29 2.14 5.96
C THR A 45 -20.06 1.78 5.14
N LEU A 46 -18.97 1.45 5.81
CA LEU A 46 -17.74 1.06 5.10
C LEU A 46 -17.98 -0.17 4.23
N ALA A 47 -18.66 -1.16 4.78
CA ALA A 47 -18.96 -2.37 4.01
C ALA A 47 -19.83 -2.06 2.80
N GLY A 48 -20.81 -1.17 2.97
CA GLY A 48 -21.69 -0.79 1.86
C GLY A 48 -20.93 -0.11 0.75
N VAL A 49 -20.05 0.82 1.10
CA VAL A 49 -19.24 1.51 0.09
C VAL A 49 -18.36 0.53 -0.67
N LEU A 50 -17.74 -0.39 0.06
CA LEU A 50 -16.87 -1.37 -0.59
C LEU A 50 -17.65 -2.30 -1.50
N LEU A 51 -18.82 -2.73 -1.05
CA LEU A 51 -19.67 -3.60 -1.87
C LEU A 51 -20.11 -2.89 -3.14
N ASP A 52 -20.47 -1.63 -3.04
CA ASP A 52 -20.84 -0.85 -4.21
C ASP A 52 -19.69 -0.73 -5.19
N ALA A 53 -18.49 -0.47 -4.68
CA ALA A 53 -17.32 -0.33 -5.53
C ALA A 53 -17.01 -1.63 -6.26
N VAL A 54 -17.10 -2.76 -5.54
CA VAL A 54 -16.82 -4.05 -6.14
C VAL A 54 -17.84 -4.40 -7.22
N ALA A 55 -19.10 -4.05 -6.98
CA ALA A 55 -20.17 -4.39 -7.92
C ALA A 55 -20.31 -3.41 -9.08
N SER A 56 -19.64 -2.29 -9.02
CA SER A 56 -19.80 -1.25 -10.03
C SER A 56 -19.34 -1.71 -11.39
N ARG A 57 -20.12 -1.42 -12.40
CA ARG A 57 -19.74 -1.67 -13.80
C ARG A 57 -19.49 -0.39 -14.55
N ASP A 58 -19.52 0.72 -13.84
CA ASP A 58 -19.30 2.03 -14.43
C ASP A 58 -17.81 2.27 -14.55
N SER A 59 -17.28 2.11 -15.76
CA SER A 59 -15.83 2.25 -15.96
C SER A 59 -15.38 3.69 -15.71
N GLY A 60 -16.25 4.67 -15.95
CA GLY A 60 -15.92 6.06 -15.67
C GLY A 60 -15.76 6.30 -14.18
N ALA A 61 -16.67 5.74 -13.39
CA ALA A 61 -16.56 5.88 -11.94
C ALA A 61 -15.30 5.20 -11.40
N LYS A 62 -15.02 4.00 -11.92
CA LYS A 62 -13.83 3.27 -11.48
C LYS A 62 -12.55 4.01 -11.82
N GLU A 63 -12.52 4.59 -12.99
CA GLU A 63 -11.35 5.36 -13.42
C GLU A 63 -11.17 6.60 -12.54
N ALA A 64 -12.26 7.27 -12.20
CA ALA A 64 -12.21 8.42 -11.31
C ALA A 64 -11.69 8.03 -9.93
N TRP A 65 -12.16 6.90 -9.42
CA TRP A 65 -11.67 6.41 -8.13
C TRP A 65 -10.19 6.11 -8.20
N ARG A 66 -9.75 5.48 -9.28
CA ARG A 66 -8.36 5.12 -9.42
C ARG A 66 -7.48 6.36 -9.50
N ALA A 67 -7.91 7.36 -10.24
CA ALA A 67 -7.16 8.60 -10.35
C ALA A 67 -7.04 9.30 -9.01
N LYS A 68 -8.13 9.31 -8.26
CA LYS A 68 -8.13 9.93 -6.95
C LYS A 68 -7.19 9.19 -5.99
N GLY A 69 -7.21 7.86 -6.06
CA GLY A 69 -6.32 7.06 -5.23
C GLY A 69 -4.87 7.28 -5.58
N ALA A 70 -4.56 7.36 -6.88
CA ALA A 70 -3.20 7.62 -7.32
C ALA A 70 -2.71 8.96 -6.80
N ALA A 71 -3.55 9.97 -6.86
CA ALA A 71 -3.20 11.29 -6.35
C ALA A 71 -2.95 11.26 -4.85
N PHE A 72 -3.77 10.48 -4.13
CA PHE A 72 -3.60 10.33 -2.69
C PHE A 72 -2.23 9.73 -2.35
N PHE A 73 -1.84 8.68 -3.07
CA PHE A 73 -0.56 8.04 -2.81
C PHE A 73 0.60 8.95 -3.16
N GLN A 74 0.48 9.72 -4.23
CA GLN A 74 1.52 10.67 -4.58
C GLN A 74 1.69 11.73 -3.52
N SER A 75 0.59 12.22 -3.02
CA SER A 75 0.62 13.23 -1.96
C SER A 75 1.28 12.67 -0.70
N ARG A 76 0.90 11.45 -0.32
CA ARG A 76 1.51 10.83 0.86
C ARG A 76 3.00 10.58 0.66
N GLY A 77 3.38 10.17 -0.54
CA GLY A 77 4.78 9.93 -0.83
C GLY A 77 5.61 11.19 -0.66
N ARG A 78 5.12 12.31 -1.16
CA ARG A 78 5.83 13.57 -1.00
C ARG A 78 5.90 13.99 0.45
N LYS A 79 4.80 13.82 1.17
CA LYS A 79 4.79 14.13 2.58
C LYS A 79 5.73 13.25 3.37
N GLY A 80 5.73 11.96 3.05
CA GLY A 80 6.61 11.03 3.72
C GLY A 80 8.06 11.40 3.53
N ARG A 81 8.42 11.81 2.32
CA ARG A 81 9.79 12.23 2.08
C ARG A 81 10.13 13.48 2.84
N GLY A 82 9.19 14.39 2.91
CA GLY A 82 9.42 15.62 3.64
C GLY A 82 9.60 15.38 5.12
N VAL A 83 8.94 14.37 5.62
CA VAL A 83 9.06 14.04 7.01
C VAL A 83 10.26 13.19 7.27
N ALA A 84 10.79 12.70 6.31
CA ALA A 84 11.92 11.96 6.47
C ALA A 84 11.65 10.71 6.82
N ALA A 85 11.39 10.18 6.30
CA ALA A 85 11.54 9.10 6.54
C ALA A 85 11.06 8.36 7.53
N ILE A 86 10.33 8.41 7.85
CA ILE A 86 9.89 7.77 8.91
C ILE A 86 9.30 6.57 8.70
N ASP A 87 8.97 6.29 8.33
CA ASP A 87 8.43 5.31 8.12
C ASP A 87 8.71 4.40 7.72
N GLY A 88 8.98 4.36 7.85
CA GLY A 88 9.39 3.66 7.46
C GLY A 88 9.29 2.90 6.53
N SER A 89 9.39 2.89 6.19
CA SER A 89 9.47 2.26 5.32
C SER A 89 9.91 2.59 4.57
N GLY A 90 10.19 2.91 4.67
CA GLY A 90 10.63 3.32 4.07
C GLY A 90 11.33 3.69 3.77
N VAL A 91 11.67 4.11 3.87
CA VAL A 91 12.36 4.58 3.61
C VAL A 91 13.04 5.07 3.46
N ALA A 92 13.49 5.44 3.51
CA ALA A 92 14.13 6.13 3.45
C ALA A 92 14.70 6.73 2.96
N THR A 93 14.90 7.25 2.96
CA THR A 93 15.37 8.07 2.73
C THR A 93 15.75 8.76 2.37
N GLU A 94 16.14 9.24 2.40
CA GLU A 94 16.61 10.23 2.27
C GLU A 94 16.95 10.84 2.01
N PRO A 95 17.11 11.21 2.01
CA PRO A 95 17.59 12.15 1.83
C PRO A 95 17.75 12.61 1.24
N GLY A 96 18.05 12.64 1.14
CA GLY A 96 18.43 13.47 0.78
C GLY A 96 18.12 13.84 0.19
N GLY A 97 18.21 13.90 -0.02
CA GLY A 97 18.28 14.65 -0.26
C GLY A 97 17.76 15.11 -0.65
N ASP A 98 17.85 15.27 -0.67
CA ASP A 98 17.71 16.09 -0.70
C ASP A 98 17.47 16.60 -0.88
N ALA A 99 17.79 16.44 -1.03
CA ALA A 99 17.78 17.24 -0.94
C ALA A 99 17.47 17.72 -1.23
N THR A 100 17.62 17.70 -1.41
CA THR A 100 17.48 18.46 -1.38
C THR A 100 17.12 18.93 -1.55
N ARG A 101 17.56 18.93 -1.60
CA ARG A 101 17.37 19.63 -1.48
C ARG A 101 17.21 19.95 -1.80
N GLY A 102 17.32 20.00 -2.31
CA GLY A 102 17.32 20.50 -2.32
C GLY A 102 16.72 20.68 -2.78
N SER A 103 16.90 20.62 -2.93
CA SER A 103 16.69 21.01 -2.97
C SER A 103 16.02 21.25 -3.31
N ASP A 104 16.26 21.23 -3.57
CA ASP A 104 15.94 21.69 -3.48
C ASP A 104 15.46 22.02 -3.77
N PRO A 105 15.87 21.95 -4.03
CA PRO A 105 15.62 22.35 -4.00
C PRO A 105 15.03 22.60 -4.24
N ALA A 106 15.51 22.41 -4.48
CA ALA A 106 15.31 22.75 -4.35
C ALA A 106 14.71 22.87 -4.52
N THR A 107 14.95 22.71 -4.66
CA THR A 107 14.71 22.88 -4.41
C THR A 107 14.17 22.99 -4.48
N ASN A 108 14.49 22.75 -4.66
CA ASN A 108 14.31 22.92 -4.36
C ASN A 108 13.96 22.93 -4.34
N GLY A 109 14.25 22.47 -4.68
CA GLY A 109 14.31 22.45 -4.31
C GLY A 109 13.83 22.55 -4.26
#